data_88bd1cd73c7f6a1698ca0f2195d03101
#
_entry.id   88bd1cd73c7f6a1698ca0f2195d03101
#
_cell.length_a   1.000
_cell.length_b   1.000
_cell.length_c   1.000
_cell.angle_alpha   90.00
_cell.angle_beta   90.00
_cell.angle_gamma   90.00
#
_symmetry.space_group_name_H-M   'P 1'
#
loop_
_entity.id
_entity.type
_entity.pdbx_description
1 polymer ?
#
loop_
_entity_poly.entity_id
_entity_poly.type
_entity_poly.pdbx_seq_one_letter_code
_entity_poly.pdbx_strand_id
1 'polypeptide(L)'
;NGGSPLVLIDGAEGDLMKINPNDVASISVVKDASAAAIYGARAAFGVVLVTTKSGDSSGKTRISYSGRWGWNEPTTSTDYETRGYYSVYLNDLFWRSYAGNNYTRYTEQDMMELWARRNDRTEHPDRPWVKIDQRDGRDTYVYYGNTDWYHYLFKDEHPNTSHSISLSGGNDRVDYLLSGSYYSEEGLFRQHPDKLQKITFRSKITFDINKWLKVSNNTSYYNYKYFYPGPSDVNTAFSWSTVHGLASFVPVNPDGTSVYNTSFSNYQIMDGLPTILNKDGHTNDDHTDNMSTTTELTWTPVKGLEIKGNFTYMFNTTRYTNRQVNTEYSQYPGEINTLTSGKMEDKLYEKSMTHTYYQANLYGTFERTFARDHNFKAMVGFNWETKFLKDVAATGYNLLSETLNDLNLVGQGADGEKRMEVGGGQNEYALMGFFGRLNYDYKGKYLVEASGRYDDTSRFKRGQRWGFFPSFSLGWRVSEEAFFDGIRDQFNN
;
A
#
# COMPACT_ATOMS: atom_id res chain seq x y z
N ASN A 1 -8.01 -19.25 -1.43
CA ASN A 1 -6.79 -18.47 -1.57
C ASN A 1 -6.67 -17.99 -3.01
N GLY A 2 -7.28 -16.84 -3.35
CA GLY A 2 -7.16 -16.21 -4.65
C GLY A 2 -5.82 -15.47 -4.74
N GLY A 3 -5.09 -15.66 -5.85
CA GLY A 3 -3.94 -14.83 -6.18
C GLY A 3 -4.38 -13.47 -6.72
N SER A 4 -3.45 -12.53 -6.84
CA SER A 4 -3.70 -11.23 -7.44
C SER A 4 -3.71 -11.32 -8.98
N PRO A 5 -4.54 -10.53 -9.69
CA PRO A 5 -4.50 -10.46 -11.15
C PRO A 5 -3.17 -9.87 -11.63
N LEU A 6 -2.77 -10.23 -12.85
CA LEU A 6 -1.64 -9.59 -13.53
C LEU A 6 -2.06 -8.18 -13.96
N VAL A 7 -1.35 -7.16 -13.51
CA VAL A 7 -1.57 -5.77 -13.94
C VAL A 7 -0.52 -5.39 -14.96
N LEU A 8 -0.97 -4.94 -16.14
CA LEU A 8 -0.11 -4.43 -17.19
C LEU A 8 -0.44 -2.97 -17.50
N ILE A 9 0.54 -2.09 -17.37
CA ILE A 9 0.44 -0.67 -17.70
C ILE A 9 1.20 -0.44 -19.01
N ASP A 10 0.49 -0.11 -20.08
CA ASP A 10 1.04 0.00 -21.44
C ASP A 10 1.89 -1.21 -21.84
N GLY A 11 1.46 -2.43 -21.46
CA GLY A 11 2.10 -3.71 -21.79
C GLY A 11 3.24 -4.16 -20.89
N ALA A 12 3.67 -3.35 -19.93
CA ALA A 12 4.65 -3.70 -18.91
C ALA A 12 3.99 -4.04 -17.57
N GLU A 13 4.57 -5.00 -16.81
CA GLU A 13 4.10 -5.29 -15.44
C GLU A 13 4.12 -4.00 -14.59
N GLY A 14 3.03 -3.71 -13.87
CA GLY A 14 2.88 -2.49 -13.11
C GLY A 14 2.01 -2.65 -11.87
N ASP A 15 1.88 -1.55 -11.13
CA ASP A 15 1.09 -1.46 -9.90
C ASP A 15 0.13 -0.27 -10.01
N LEU A 16 -1.17 -0.54 -9.87
CA LEU A 16 -2.22 0.50 -9.92
C LEU A 16 -2.05 1.58 -8.84
N MET A 17 -1.42 1.26 -7.72
CA MET A 17 -1.18 2.22 -6.64
C MET A 17 -0.08 3.25 -6.97
N LYS A 18 0.72 2.97 -8.02
CA LYS A 18 1.86 3.81 -8.44
C LYS A 18 1.56 4.70 -9.65
N ILE A 19 0.35 4.63 -10.19
CA ILE A 19 -0.05 5.45 -11.34
C ILE A 19 -0.92 6.62 -10.88
N ASN A 20 -0.72 7.80 -11.50
CA ASN A 20 -1.66 8.90 -11.36
C ASN A 20 -2.96 8.56 -12.10
N PRO A 21 -4.13 8.51 -11.43
CA PRO A 21 -5.41 8.22 -12.08
C PRO A 21 -5.74 9.16 -13.24
N ASN A 22 -5.26 10.40 -13.22
CA ASN A 22 -5.47 11.37 -14.29
C ASN A 22 -4.70 11.02 -15.59
N ASP A 23 -3.70 10.13 -15.51
CA ASP A 23 -2.96 9.64 -16.68
C ASP A 23 -3.63 8.44 -17.35
N VAL A 24 -4.64 7.85 -16.73
CA VAL A 24 -5.32 6.66 -17.26
C VAL A 24 -6.29 7.07 -18.37
N ALA A 25 -6.18 6.41 -19.53
CA ALA A 25 -7.12 6.55 -20.63
C ALA A 25 -8.21 5.48 -20.57
N SER A 26 -7.83 4.22 -20.29
CA SER A 26 -8.77 3.11 -20.16
C SER A 26 -8.24 2.00 -19.26
N ILE A 27 -9.15 1.24 -18.66
CA ILE A 27 -8.87 0.01 -17.93
C ILE A 27 -9.75 -1.10 -18.51
N SER A 28 -9.13 -2.21 -18.91
CA SER A 28 -9.81 -3.40 -19.38
C SER A 28 -9.47 -4.57 -18.46
N VAL A 29 -10.48 -5.31 -18.02
CA VAL A 29 -10.30 -6.49 -17.18
C VAL A 29 -10.60 -7.73 -18.00
N VAL A 30 -9.57 -8.54 -18.23
CA VAL A 30 -9.63 -9.80 -18.99
C VAL A 30 -9.82 -10.93 -18.01
N LYS A 31 -11.01 -11.52 -17.98
CA LYS A 31 -11.38 -12.66 -17.12
C LYS A 31 -11.54 -13.95 -17.90
N ASP A 32 -11.67 -13.85 -19.22
CA ASP A 32 -11.83 -14.99 -20.12
C ASP A 32 -10.50 -15.72 -20.32
N ALA A 33 -10.53 -17.04 -20.15
CA ALA A 33 -9.36 -17.90 -20.29
C ALA A 33 -8.75 -17.85 -21.70
N SER A 34 -9.56 -17.70 -22.76
CA SER A 34 -9.06 -17.62 -24.13
C SER A 34 -8.30 -16.32 -24.40
N ALA A 35 -8.84 -15.19 -23.93
CA ALA A 35 -8.19 -13.90 -24.05
C ALA A 35 -6.94 -13.80 -23.16
N ALA A 36 -6.98 -14.44 -21.98
CA ALA A 36 -5.87 -14.46 -21.02
C ALA A 36 -4.73 -15.41 -21.41
N ALA A 37 -4.96 -16.36 -22.33
CA ALA A 37 -4.00 -17.39 -22.70
C ALA A 37 -2.66 -16.85 -23.24
N ILE A 38 -2.66 -15.71 -23.92
CA ILE A 38 -1.41 -15.06 -24.39
C ILE A 38 -0.50 -14.56 -23.26
N TYR A 39 -1.04 -14.42 -22.01
CA TYR A 39 -0.27 -14.02 -20.84
C TYR A 39 0.22 -15.20 -19.99
N GLY A 40 -0.16 -16.44 -20.40
CA GLY A 40 0.29 -17.69 -19.79
C GLY A 40 -0.16 -17.90 -18.36
N ALA A 41 0.62 -18.64 -17.58
CA ALA A 41 0.30 -19.00 -16.19
C ALA A 41 0.13 -17.77 -15.26
N ARG A 42 0.69 -16.62 -15.61
CA ARG A 42 0.54 -15.37 -14.84
C ARG A 42 -0.88 -14.81 -14.86
N ALA A 43 -1.66 -15.18 -15.88
CA ALA A 43 -3.04 -14.74 -16.05
C ALA A 43 -4.07 -15.64 -15.36
N ALA A 44 -3.65 -16.60 -14.54
CA ALA A 44 -4.55 -17.56 -13.86
C ALA A 44 -5.64 -16.88 -13.01
N PHE A 45 -5.39 -15.66 -12.53
CA PHE A 45 -6.35 -14.85 -11.75
C PHE A 45 -6.92 -13.66 -12.54
N GLY A 46 -6.79 -13.68 -13.88
CA GLY A 46 -7.16 -12.60 -14.78
C GLY A 46 -6.05 -11.61 -15.05
N VAL A 47 -6.33 -10.68 -15.97
CA VAL A 47 -5.40 -9.61 -16.36
C VAL A 47 -6.11 -8.26 -16.32
N VAL A 48 -5.48 -7.27 -15.74
CA VAL A 48 -5.92 -5.87 -15.76
C VAL A 48 -5.00 -5.12 -16.72
N LEU A 49 -5.55 -4.66 -17.82
CA LEU A 49 -4.86 -3.88 -18.84
C LEU A 49 -5.14 -2.40 -18.62
N VAL A 50 -4.13 -1.63 -18.31
CA VAL A 50 -4.22 -0.17 -18.16
C VAL A 50 -3.53 0.47 -19.35
N THR A 51 -4.29 1.29 -20.09
CA THR A 51 -3.73 2.14 -21.15
C THR A 51 -3.65 3.56 -20.63
N THR A 52 -2.47 4.15 -20.73
CA THR A 52 -2.27 5.55 -20.36
C THR A 52 -2.61 6.48 -21.52
N LYS A 53 -2.96 7.72 -21.19
CA LYS A 53 -3.18 8.78 -22.17
C LYS A 53 -1.94 8.98 -23.02
N SER A 54 -2.14 9.46 -24.24
CA SER A 54 -1.09 9.82 -25.20
C SER A 54 -1.22 11.29 -25.59
N GLY A 55 -0.25 11.80 -26.33
CA GLY A 55 -0.36 13.07 -27.02
C GLY A 55 -1.45 13.04 -28.10
N ASP A 56 -1.71 14.20 -28.65
CA ASP A 56 -2.71 14.42 -29.69
C ASP A 56 -2.02 15.10 -30.88
N SER A 57 -2.09 14.47 -32.06
CA SER A 57 -1.50 14.96 -33.31
C SER A 57 -2.24 16.17 -33.93
N SER A 58 -3.22 16.75 -33.24
CA SER A 58 -4.02 17.89 -33.72
C SER A 58 -3.25 19.19 -33.94
N GLY A 59 -1.96 19.24 -33.68
CA GLY A 59 -1.11 20.44 -33.81
C GLY A 59 -1.29 21.44 -32.67
N LYS A 60 -2.11 21.15 -31.66
CA LYS A 60 -2.39 22.04 -30.53
C LYS A 60 -1.80 21.49 -29.23
N THR A 61 -1.09 22.32 -28.53
CA THR A 61 -0.65 22.01 -27.17
C THR A 61 -1.80 22.29 -26.17
N ARG A 62 -2.07 21.32 -25.30
CA ARG A 62 -3.06 21.43 -24.23
C ARG A 62 -2.38 21.32 -22.88
N ILE A 63 -2.67 22.27 -22.01
CA ILE A 63 -2.28 22.22 -20.60
C ILE A 63 -3.52 21.96 -19.76
N SER A 64 -3.45 21.01 -18.85
CA SER A 64 -4.53 20.71 -17.92
C SER A 64 -3.98 20.71 -16.49
N TYR A 65 -4.70 21.36 -15.58
CA TYR A 65 -4.42 21.35 -14.16
C TYR A 65 -5.66 20.93 -13.39
N SER A 66 -5.47 20.06 -12.39
CA SER A 66 -6.51 19.65 -11.44
C SER A 66 -5.96 19.77 -10.03
N GLY A 67 -6.66 20.50 -9.16
CA GLY A 67 -6.35 20.63 -7.75
C GLY A 67 -7.54 20.24 -6.89
N ARG A 68 -7.28 19.52 -5.79
CA ARG A 68 -8.28 19.13 -4.81
C ARG A 68 -7.69 19.30 -3.40
N TRP A 69 -8.49 19.88 -2.53
CA TRP A 69 -8.30 19.91 -1.09
C TRP A 69 -9.47 19.21 -0.45
N GLY A 70 -9.22 18.43 0.57
CA GLY A 70 -10.26 17.69 1.27
C GLY A 70 -9.87 17.42 2.71
N TRP A 71 -10.85 17.03 3.47
CA TRP A 71 -10.70 16.52 4.83
C TRP A 71 -11.28 15.12 4.86
N ASN A 72 -10.57 14.19 5.46
CA ASN A 72 -11.04 12.85 5.71
C ASN A 72 -11.53 12.78 7.15
N GLU A 73 -12.62 12.05 7.37
CA GLU A 73 -13.18 11.74 8.69
C GLU A 73 -13.16 10.23 8.89
N PRO A 74 -12.95 9.74 10.12
CA PRO A 74 -13.14 8.33 10.44
C PRO A 74 -14.55 7.86 10.11
N THR A 75 -14.68 6.70 9.49
CA THR A 75 -16.00 6.09 9.18
C THR A 75 -16.56 5.28 10.33
N THR A 76 -15.83 5.14 11.42
CA THR A 76 -16.25 4.46 12.64
C THR A 76 -16.87 5.45 13.63
N SER A 77 -17.71 4.96 14.55
CA SER A 77 -18.21 5.78 15.65
C SER A 77 -17.05 6.16 16.57
N THR A 78 -17.05 7.40 17.03
CA THR A 78 -16.12 7.92 18.05
C THR A 78 -16.77 7.95 19.45
N ASP A 79 -18.03 7.49 19.57
CA ASP A 79 -18.84 7.42 20.78
C ASP A 79 -18.37 6.26 21.67
N TYR A 80 -17.29 6.46 22.40
CA TYR A 80 -16.81 5.52 23.41
C TYR A 80 -17.33 5.93 24.81
N GLU A 81 -17.40 4.95 25.74
CA GLU A 81 -17.69 5.27 27.13
C GLU A 81 -16.50 5.99 27.77
N THR A 82 -16.65 7.28 28.02
CA THR A 82 -15.59 8.14 28.57
C THR A 82 -15.70 8.30 30.10
N ARG A 83 -16.75 7.77 30.73
CA ARG A 83 -16.94 7.86 32.19
C ARG A 83 -16.27 6.70 32.90
N GLY A 84 -15.27 6.99 33.72
CA GLY A 84 -14.45 6.00 34.39
C GLY A 84 -15.24 4.97 35.18
N TYR A 85 -16.30 5.41 35.91
CA TYR A 85 -17.17 4.49 36.65
C TYR A 85 -17.77 3.40 35.75
N TYR A 86 -18.42 3.78 34.66
CA TYR A 86 -19.09 2.81 33.78
C TYR A 86 -18.10 1.95 33.00
N SER A 87 -16.98 2.53 32.61
CA SER A 87 -15.90 1.79 31.96
C SER A 87 -15.36 0.68 32.86
N VAL A 88 -15.06 0.96 34.13
CA VAL A 88 -14.61 -0.04 35.10
C VAL A 88 -15.70 -1.06 35.39
N TYR A 89 -16.91 -0.58 35.73
CA TYR A 89 -18.05 -1.45 36.10
C TYR A 89 -18.37 -2.47 35.01
N LEU A 90 -18.46 -2.04 33.74
CA LEU A 90 -18.79 -2.91 32.62
C LEU A 90 -17.67 -3.90 32.30
N ASN A 91 -16.41 -3.46 32.35
CA ASN A 91 -15.28 -4.36 32.13
C ASN A 91 -15.19 -5.43 33.23
N ASP A 92 -15.39 -5.05 34.49
CA ASP A 92 -15.41 -6.01 35.61
C ASP A 92 -16.60 -6.98 35.50
N LEU A 93 -17.78 -6.50 35.10
CA LEU A 93 -18.97 -7.33 34.89
C LEU A 93 -18.74 -8.37 33.77
N PHE A 94 -18.24 -7.94 32.61
CA PHE A 94 -18.00 -8.83 31.48
C PHE A 94 -16.87 -9.82 31.78
N TRP A 95 -15.77 -9.37 32.36
CA TRP A 95 -14.64 -10.23 32.70
C TRP A 95 -14.99 -11.26 33.79
N ARG A 96 -15.78 -10.85 34.78
CA ARG A 96 -16.29 -11.78 35.81
C ARG A 96 -17.16 -12.87 35.20
N SER A 97 -17.98 -12.52 34.22
CA SER A 97 -18.81 -13.49 33.50
C SER A 97 -17.97 -14.48 32.67
N TYR A 98 -16.79 -14.08 32.20
CA TYR A 98 -15.88 -14.92 31.43
C TYR A 98 -14.88 -15.67 32.30
N ALA A 99 -14.18 -14.98 33.20
CA ALA A 99 -13.03 -15.50 33.95
C ALA A 99 -13.31 -15.77 35.44
N GLY A 100 -14.50 -15.43 35.97
CA GLY A 100 -14.89 -15.64 37.36
C GLY A 100 -14.31 -14.61 38.37
N ASN A 101 -13.54 -13.64 37.93
CA ASN A 101 -12.93 -12.57 38.74
C ASN A 101 -13.04 -11.21 38.04
N ASN A 102 -12.73 -10.12 38.77
CA ASN A 102 -12.75 -8.79 38.20
C ASN A 102 -11.57 -8.58 37.22
N TYR A 103 -11.78 -7.74 36.21
CA TYR A 103 -10.74 -7.25 35.31
C TYR A 103 -9.80 -6.28 36.02
N THR A 104 -10.37 -5.42 36.88
CA THR A 104 -9.65 -4.40 37.65
C THR A 104 -9.50 -4.78 39.12
N ARG A 105 -8.68 -4.03 39.84
CA ARG A 105 -8.45 -4.18 41.30
C ARG A 105 -9.03 -2.99 42.09
N TYR A 106 -10.04 -2.32 41.56
CA TYR A 106 -10.75 -1.26 42.29
C TYR A 106 -11.58 -1.87 43.43
N THR A 107 -11.47 -1.24 44.61
CA THR A 107 -12.29 -1.57 45.78
C THR A 107 -13.67 -0.95 45.70
N GLU A 108 -14.59 -1.30 46.63
CA GLU A 108 -15.89 -0.65 46.74
C GLU A 108 -15.76 0.85 46.99
N GLN A 109 -14.80 1.24 47.83
CA GLN A 109 -14.51 2.67 48.10
C GLN A 109 -14.05 3.39 46.84
N ASP A 110 -13.20 2.76 46.03
CA ASP A 110 -12.76 3.32 44.73
C ASP A 110 -13.94 3.47 43.77
N MET A 111 -14.88 2.53 43.78
CA MET A 111 -16.09 2.62 42.96
C MET A 111 -16.99 3.78 43.39
N MET A 112 -17.05 4.13 44.69
CA MET A 112 -17.75 5.33 45.17
C MET A 112 -17.04 6.61 44.70
N GLU A 113 -15.72 6.67 44.74
CA GLU A 113 -14.93 7.78 44.21
C GLU A 113 -15.13 7.97 42.71
N LEU A 114 -15.13 6.88 41.94
CA LEU A 114 -15.44 6.89 40.49
C LEU A 114 -16.88 7.38 40.26
N TRP A 115 -17.85 6.89 41.05
CA TRP A 115 -19.24 7.33 40.95
C TRP A 115 -19.40 8.82 41.21
N ALA A 116 -18.71 9.37 42.23
CA ALA A 116 -18.75 10.80 42.55
C ALA A 116 -18.25 11.68 41.38
N ARG A 117 -17.30 11.16 40.54
CA ARG A 117 -16.70 11.87 39.40
C ARG A 117 -17.34 11.55 38.07
N ARG A 118 -18.31 10.64 38.00
CA ARG A 118 -18.84 10.10 36.73
C ARG A 118 -19.35 11.14 35.71
N ASN A 119 -19.65 12.36 36.19
CA ASN A 119 -20.12 13.47 35.35
C ASN A 119 -19.08 14.59 35.18
N ASP A 120 -17.88 14.46 35.74
CA ASP A 120 -16.83 15.45 35.62
C ASP A 120 -16.18 15.33 34.23
N ARG A 121 -16.46 16.27 33.34
CA ARG A 121 -15.87 16.31 31.99
C ARG A 121 -14.40 16.75 31.99
N THR A 122 -14.00 17.44 33.05
CA THR A 122 -12.63 17.91 33.30
C THR A 122 -12.32 17.65 34.77
N GLU A 123 -11.04 17.59 35.12
CA GLU A 123 -10.61 17.41 36.48
C GLU A 123 -11.08 18.58 37.36
N HIS A 124 -11.72 18.25 38.49
CA HIS A 124 -12.16 19.25 39.47
C HIS A 124 -11.13 19.39 40.58
N PRO A 125 -10.77 20.64 41.02
CA PRO A 125 -9.74 20.84 42.04
C PRO A 125 -9.99 20.09 43.37
N ASP A 126 -11.25 19.99 43.80
CA ASP A 126 -11.61 19.27 45.03
C ASP A 126 -11.76 17.75 44.85
N ARG A 127 -11.76 17.28 43.58
CA ARG A 127 -11.91 15.87 43.22
C ARG A 127 -10.93 15.51 42.09
N PRO A 128 -9.63 15.48 42.39
CA PRO A 128 -8.64 15.18 41.38
C PRO A 128 -8.86 13.75 40.78
N TRP A 129 -8.50 13.58 39.52
CA TRP A 129 -8.62 12.30 38.83
C TRP A 129 -7.56 11.30 39.27
N VAL A 130 -6.45 11.76 39.82
CA VAL A 130 -5.41 10.91 40.37
C VAL A 130 -5.18 11.29 41.84
N LYS A 131 -5.20 10.29 42.70
CA LYS A 131 -4.84 10.44 44.14
C LYS A 131 -3.66 9.53 44.45
N ILE A 132 -2.85 9.92 45.44
CA ILE A 132 -1.86 9.03 46.03
C ILE A 132 -2.49 8.44 47.29
N ASP A 133 -2.50 7.12 47.41
CA ASP A 133 -3.04 6.38 48.54
C ASP A 133 -2.12 5.22 48.91
N GLN A 134 -2.16 4.80 50.17
CA GLN A 134 -1.42 3.62 50.64
C GLN A 134 -2.12 2.32 50.20
N ARG A 135 -1.48 1.56 49.35
CA ARG A 135 -1.95 0.24 48.89
C ARG A 135 -0.85 -0.77 49.10
N ASP A 136 -1.16 -1.89 49.78
CA ASP A 136 -0.20 -2.94 50.09
C ASP A 136 1.09 -2.42 50.75
N GLY A 137 0.97 -1.36 51.61
CA GLY A 137 2.09 -0.75 52.32
C GLY A 137 2.97 0.19 51.50
N ARG A 138 2.49 0.63 50.30
CA ARG A 138 3.23 1.46 49.36
C ARG A 138 2.36 2.62 48.86
N ASP A 139 2.96 3.78 48.66
CA ASP A 139 2.32 4.89 47.94
C ASP A 139 2.02 4.48 46.51
N THR A 140 0.77 4.64 46.11
CA THR A 140 0.26 4.16 44.81
C THR A 140 -0.59 5.23 44.18
N TYR A 141 -0.44 5.45 42.87
CA TYR A 141 -1.37 6.26 42.09
C TYR A 141 -2.68 5.51 41.92
N VAL A 142 -3.78 6.13 42.36
CA VAL A 142 -5.14 5.62 42.19
C VAL A 142 -5.88 6.54 41.22
N TYR A 143 -6.47 5.95 40.20
CA TYR A 143 -7.01 6.67 39.02
C TYR A 143 -8.54 6.68 39.04
N TYR A 144 -9.12 7.87 38.97
CA TYR A 144 -10.56 8.12 38.98
C TYR A 144 -10.98 9.03 37.81
N GLY A 145 -10.29 8.95 36.68
CA GLY A 145 -10.50 9.81 35.52
C GLY A 145 -11.77 9.51 34.71
N ASN A 146 -12.02 10.38 33.75
CA ASN A 146 -13.03 10.25 32.72
C ASN A 146 -12.36 10.58 31.36
N THR A 147 -11.34 9.81 31.03
CA THR A 147 -10.49 10.07 29.87
C THR A 147 -11.18 9.64 28.60
N ASP A 148 -11.31 10.56 27.66
CA ASP A 148 -11.70 10.28 26.29
C ASP A 148 -10.46 9.86 25.49
N TRP A 149 -10.19 8.56 25.50
CA TRP A 149 -9.01 8.00 24.85
C TRP A 149 -9.02 8.18 23.34
N TYR A 150 -10.21 8.12 22.72
CA TYR A 150 -10.30 8.30 21.29
C TYR A 150 -9.80 9.70 20.89
N HIS A 151 -10.38 10.75 21.44
CA HIS A 151 -10.02 12.12 21.12
C HIS A 151 -8.68 12.57 21.73
N TYR A 152 -8.16 11.84 22.72
CA TYR A 152 -6.79 12.02 23.20
C TYR A 152 -5.77 11.59 22.13
N LEU A 153 -6.00 10.46 21.44
CA LEU A 153 -5.06 9.89 20.49
C LEU A 153 -5.31 10.35 19.05
N PHE A 154 -6.57 10.52 18.66
CA PHE A 154 -6.96 10.70 17.26
C PHE A 154 -7.65 12.04 17.03
N LYS A 155 -7.53 12.53 15.80
CA LYS A 155 -8.24 13.70 15.27
C LYS A 155 -9.59 13.26 14.70
N ASP A 156 -10.58 14.17 14.72
CA ASP A 156 -11.87 13.96 14.03
C ASP A 156 -11.74 14.14 12.54
N GLU A 157 -10.87 15.05 12.11
CA GLU A 157 -10.62 15.38 10.72
C GLU A 157 -9.12 15.48 10.45
N HIS A 158 -8.71 15.06 9.26
CA HIS A 158 -7.34 15.22 8.80
C HIS A 158 -7.29 15.65 7.32
N PRO A 159 -6.42 16.63 6.97
CA PRO A 159 -6.41 17.23 5.66
C PRO A 159 -5.70 16.36 4.63
N ASN A 160 -6.18 16.44 3.39
CA ASN A 160 -5.47 15.92 2.22
C ASN A 160 -5.46 16.94 1.08
N THR A 161 -4.45 16.85 0.23
CA THR A 161 -4.35 17.68 -0.97
C THR A 161 -3.83 16.85 -2.14
N SER A 162 -4.36 17.12 -3.33
CA SER A 162 -3.94 16.48 -4.57
C SER A 162 -3.85 17.50 -5.70
N HIS A 163 -2.72 17.55 -6.37
CA HIS A 163 -2.47 18.41 -7.50
C HIS A 163 -1.95 17.58 -8.68
N SER A 164 -2.46 17.82 -9.87
CA SER A 164 -2.01 17.15 -11.08
C SER A 164 -1.94 18.18 -12.22
N ILE A 165 -0.83 18.15 -12.94
CA ILE A 165 -0.64 18.96 -14.15
C ILE A 165 -0.27 18.05 -15.30
N SER A 166 -0.79 18.32 -16.49
CA SER A 166 -0.38 17.63 -17.71
C SER A 166 -0.25 18.60 -18.88
N LEU A 167 0.72 18.29 -19.74
CA LEU A 167 1.00 18.95 -21.01
C LEU A 167 0.93 17.89 -22.10
N SER A 168 0.02 18.02 -23.05
CA SER A 168 -0.10 17.10 -24.19
C SER A 168 -0.23 17.86 -25.50
N GLY A 169 0.26 17.27 -26.57
CA GLY A 169 0.19 17.84 -27.90
C GLY A 169 0.93 16.99 -28.90
N GLY A 170 1.09 17.49 -30.10
CA GLY A 170 1.81 16.80 -31.14
C GLY A 170 1.58 17.42 -32.51
N ASN A 171 2.12 16.78 -33.52
CA ASN A 171 1.93 17.06 -34.92
C ASN A 171 2.00 15.74 -35.71
N ASP A 172 2.03 15.79 -37.04
CA ASP A 172 2.05 14.62 -37.93
C ASP A 172 3.25 13.67 -37.71
N ARG A 173 4.25 14.05 -36.92
CA ARG A 173 5.47 13.27 -36.66
C ARG A 173 5.75 12.97 -35.21
N VAL A 174 5.19 13.77 -34.30
CA VAL A 174 5.51 13.67 -32.88
C VAL A 174 4.27 13.86 -32.05
N ASP A 175 3.97 12.91 -31.18
CA ASP A 175 2.99 13.03 -30.11
C ASP A 175 3.70 13.02 -28.77
N TYR A 176 3.26 13.87 -27.83
CA TYR A 176 3.83 13.88 -26.49
C TYR A 176 2.78 14.09 -25.40
N LEU A 177 3.00 13.45 -24.27
CA LEU A 177 2.34 13.69 -22.99
C LEU A 177 3.39 13.79 -21.90
N LEU A 178 3.37 14.91 -21.16
CA LEU A 178 4.13 15.07 -19.91
C LEU A 178 3.11 15.31 -18.80
N SER A 179 3.23 14.59 -17.69
CA SER A 179 2.37 14.80 -16.54
C SER A 179 3.15 14.72 -15.23
N GLY A 180 2.66 15.40 -14.21
CA GLY A 180 3.16 15.34 -12.86
C GLY A 180 2.04 15.46 -11.85
N SER A 181 2.15 14.77 -10.73
CA SER A 181 1.21 14.91 -9.63
C SER A 181 1.90 14.92 -8.27
N TYR A 182 1.25 15.61 -7.34
CA TYR A 182 1.60 15.63 -5.93
C TYR A 182 0.37 15.30 -5.11
N TYR A 183 0.50 14.41 -4.16
CA TYR A 183 -0.50 14.07 -3.15
C TYR A 183 0.14 14.14 -1.76
N SER A 184 -0.56 14.75 -0.82
CA SER A 184 -0.17 14.74 0.58
C SER A 184 -1.40 14.57 1.46
N GLU A 185 -1.26 13.77 2.50
CA GLU A 185 -2.28 13.49 3.50
C GLU A 185 -1.63 13.44 4.87
N GLU A 186 -2.20 14.14 5.83
CA GLU A 186 -1.90 13.93 7.25
C GLU A 186 -2.79 12.81 7.78
N GLY A 187 -2.30 12.06 8.76
CA GLY A 187 -3.06 11.00 9.37
C GLY A 187 -3.77 11.41 10.65
N LEU A 188 -4.32 10.41 11.33
CA LEU A 188 -5.24 10.57 12.46
C LEU A 188 -4.56 10.93 13.78
N PHE A 189 -3.28 10.62 13.99
CA PHE A 189 -2.65 10.84 15.29
C PHE A 189 -2.57 12.32 15.66
N ARG A 190 -2.94 12.64 16.90
CA ARG A 190 -2.99 14.02 17.37
C ARG A 190 -1.63 14.53 17.81
N GLN A 191 -0.86 13.74 18.57
CA GLN A 191 0.43 14.15 19.12
C GLN A 191 1.52 14.26 18.04
N HIS A 192 1.69 13.24 17.24
CA HIS A 192 2.65 13.18 16.13
C HIS A 192 1.92 12.65 14.90
N PRO A 193 1.33 13.55 14.07
CA PRO A 193 0.58 13.11 12.91
C PRO A 193 1.43 12.28 11.95
N ASP A 194 0.92 11.12 11.59
CA ASP A 194 1.46 10.39 10.48
C ASP A 194 1.23 11.16 9.17
N LYS A 195 2.10 10.97 8.19
CA LYS A 195 2.07 11.75 6.96
C LYS A 195 2.41 10.89 5.74
N LEU A 196 1.54 10.95 4.76
CA LEU A 196 1.70 10.33 3.46
C LEU A 196 1.98 11.38 2.39
N GLN A 197 3.00 11.16 1.56
CA GLN A 197 3.28 11.98 0.38
C GLN A 197 3.55 11.08 -0.83
N LYS A 198 3.00 11.46 -1.98
CA LYS A 198 3.23 10.80 -3.27
C LYS A 198 3.56 11.83 -4.33
N ILE A 199 4.58 11.55 -5.13
CA ILE A 199 4.92 12.33 -6.32
C ILE A 199 4.93 11.37 -7.50
N THR A 200 4.29 11.74 -8.60
CA THR A 200 4.40 11.00 -9.86
C THR A 200 4.86 11.92 -10.98
N PHE A 201 5.60 11.36 -11.90
CA PHE A 201 5.94 11.99 -13.16
C PHE A 201 5.79 10.96 -14.28
N ARG A 202 5.27 11.39 -15.44
CA ARG A 202 5.19 10.57 -16.66
C ARG A 202 5.57 11.38 -17.87
N SER A 203 6.35 10.76 -18.74
CA SER A 203 6.68 11.24 -20.09
C SER A 203 6.35 10.14 -21.08
N LYS A 204 5.45 10.41 -22.04
CA LYS A 204 5.15 9.51 -23.14
C LYS A 204 5.31 10.27 -24.43
N ILE A 205 6.25 9.82 -25.27
CA ILE A 205 6.59 10.49 -26.51
C ILE A 205 6.60 9.44 -27.62
N THR A 206 5.98 9.77 -28.73
CA THR A 206 5.93 8.91 -29.93
C THR A 206 6.45 9.71 -31.13
N PHE A 207 7.35 9.11 -31.90
CA PHE A 207 7.90 9.66 -33.12
C PHE A 207 7.52 8.77 -34.31
N ASP A 208 6.85 9.31 -35.29
CA ASP A 208 6.68 8.72 -36.61
C ASP A 208 7.91 9.06 -37.46
N ILE A 209 8.92 8.15 -37.48
CA ILE A 209 10.17 8.35 -38.24
C ILE A 209 9.84 8.42 -39.72
N ASN A 210 8.96 7.54 -40.16
CA ASN A 210 8.40 7.52 -41.50
C ASN A 210 7.09 6.71 -41.51
N LYS A 211 6.48 6.50 -42.69
CA LYS A 211 5.18 5.82 -42.85
C LYS A 211 5.15 4.35 -42.39
N TRP A 212 6.31 3.73 -42.23
CA TRP A 212 6.43 2.32 -41.85
C TRP A 212 7.22 2.07 -40.55
N LEU A 213 7.76 3.13 -39.92
CA LEU A 213 8.53 3.01 -38.67
C LEU A 213 8.14 4.07 -37.67
N LYS A 214 7.71 3.62 -36.51
CA LYS A 214 7.34 4.42 -35.35
C LYS A 214 8.16 4.00 -34.12
N VAL A 215 8.62 4.97 -33.32
CA VAL A 215 9.32 4.76 -32.06
C VAL A 215 8.54 5.46 -30.96
N SER A 216 8.27 4.78 -29.87
CA SER A 216 7.68 5.40 -28.67
C SER A 216 8.52 5.13 -27.43
N ASN A 217 8.52 6.07 -26.51
CA ASN A 217 9.08 5.90 -25.17
C ASN A 217 8.04 6.34 -24.15
N ASN A 218 7.87 5.53 -23.11
CA ASN A 218 7.02 5.82 -21.95
C ASN A 218 7.87 5.64 -20.70
N THR A 219 8.17 6.75 -20.04
CA THR A 219 8.95 6.80 -18.79
C THR A 219 8.04 7.30 -17.67
N SER A 220 8.05 6.62 -16.56
CA SER A 220 7.33 7.01 -15.33
C SER A 220 8.24 6.96 -14.13
N TYR A 221 8.01 7.89 -13.21
CA TYR A 221 8.64 7.95 -11.90
C TYR A 221 7.55 8.06 -10.84
N TYR A 222 7.74 7.36 -9.73
CA TYR A 222 6.89 7.39 -8.55
C TYR A 222 7.76 7.46 -7.31
N ASN A 223 7.48 8.46 -6.47
CA ASN A 223 8.07 8.61 -5.16
C ASN A 223 6.96 8.52 -4.11
N TYR A 224 7.18 7.74 -3.09
CA TYR A 224 6.28 7.54 -1.95
C TYR A 224 7.07 7.74 -0.68
N LYS A 225 6.52 8.51 0.25
CA LYS A 225 7.04 8.70 1.59
C LYS A 225 5.89 8.55 2.58
N TYR A 226 6.08 7.73 3.56
CA TYR A 226 5.15 7.58 4.66
C TYR A 226 5.91 7.66 5.98
N PHE A 227 5.57 8.65 6.77
CA PHE A 227 6.04 8.81 8.14
C PHE A 227 4.95 8.35 9.09
N TYR A 228 5.32 7.62 10.12
CA TYR A 228 4.43 7.11 11.13
C TYR A 228 5.13 7.13 12.50
N PRO A 229 4.53 7.73 13.56
CA PRO A 229 5.08 7.74 14.93
C PRO A 229 4.75 6.41 15.63
N GLY A 230 5.71 5.81 16.27
CA GLY A 230 5.46 4.64 17.12
C GLY A 230 5.98 3.31 16.57
N PRO A 231 5.94 2.25 17.38
CA PRO A 231 6.58 0.97 17.10
C PRO A 231 5.73 -0.02 16.30
N SER A 232 4.42 0.19 16.20
CA SER A 232 3.48 -0.68 15.49
C SER A 232 2.80 0.05 14.34
N ASP A 233 2.23 -0.70 13.42
CA ASP A 233 1.45 -0.10 12.34
C ASP A 233 0.17 0.58 12.86
N VAL A 234 -0.32 1.57 12.07
CA VAL A 234 -1.52 2.37 12.41
C VAL A 234 -2.74 1.48 12.65
N ASN A 235 -2.88 0.41 11.89
CA ASN A 235 -4.04 -0.48 11.97
C ASN A 235 -4.08 -1.20 13.33
N THR A 236 -2.93 -1.68 13.80
CA THR A 236 -2.80 -2.30 15.14
C THR A 236 -3.07 -1.27 16.23
N ALA A 237 -2.52 -0.06 16.12
CA ALA A 237 -2.76 1.02 17.07
C ALA A 237 -4.26 1.36 17.18
N PHE A 238 -4.95 1.47 16.05
CA PHE A 238 -6.37 1.81 16.02
C PHE A 238 -7.27 0.68 16.53
N SER A 239 -7.03 -0.57 16.12
CA SER A 239 -7.95 -1.68 16.38
C SER A 239 -7.79 -2.31 17.76
N TRP A 240 -6.57 -2.39 18.29
CA TRP A 240 -6.30 -3.08 19.56
C TRP A 240 -6.21 -2.13 20.74
N SER A 241 -5.52 -1.01 20.58
CA SER A 241 -5.29 -0.10 21.69
C SER A 241 -6.58 0.48 22.26
N THR A 242 -7.56 0.78 21.41
CA THR A 242 -8.86 1.31 21.85
C THR A 242 -9.65 0.33 22.70
N VAL A 243 -9.45 -0.98 22.55
CA VAL A 243 -10.13 -2.02 23.35
C VAL A 243 -9.59 -2.09 24.78
N HIS A 244 -8.30 -1.77 24.99
CA HIS A 244 -7.65 -1.84 26.32
C HIS A 244 -7.65 -0.51 27.08
N GLY A 245 -8.43 0.48 26.62
CA GLY A 245 -8.53 1.80 27.23
C GLY A 245 -9.63 1.86 28.29
N LEU A 246 -9.28 1.78 29.60
CA LEU A 246 -10.22 2.13 30.65
C LEU A 246 -10.25 3.65 30.85
N ALA A 247 -11.43 4.23 30.76
CA ALA A 247 -11.62 5.67 30.91
C ALA A 247 -11.23 6.21 32.30
N SER A 248 -11.16 5.34 33.30
CA SER A 248 -10.68 5.70 34.63
C SER A 248 -9.21 6.08 34.69
N PHE A 249 -8.38 5.59 33.77
CA PHE A 249 -6.97 5.91 33.72
C PHE A 249 -6.71 7.25 33.03
N VAL A 250 -5.53 7.82 33.26
CA VAL A 250 -5.08 9.07 32.63
C VAL A 250 -3.77 8.85 31.90
N PRO A 251 -3.43 9.68 30.90
CA PRO A 251 -2.20 9.50 30.14
C PRO A 251 -0.93 9.92 30.90
N VAL A 252 -1.08 10.85 31.83
CA VAL A 252 0.04 11.47 32.56
C VAL A 252 -0.34 11.60 34.05
N ASN A 253 0.59 11.26 34.92
CA ASN A 253 0.46 11.43 36.39
C ASN A 253 0.55 12.91 36.79
N PRO A 254 0.12 13.29 38.00
CA PRO A 254 0.21 14.67 38.46
C PRO A 254 1.63 15.26 38.54
N ASP A 255 2.65 14.41 38.61
CA ASP A 255 4.07 14.81 38.60
C ASP A 255 4.64 14.94 37.16
N GLY A 256 3.82 14.75 36.13
CA GLY A 256 4.21 14.86 34.72
C GLY A 256 4.77 13.58 34.13
N THR A 257 4.87 12.50 34.88
CA THR A 257 5.34 11.20 34.35
C THR A 257 4.26 10.50 33.56
N SER A 258 4.65 9.81 32.49
CA SER A 258 3.72 9.02 31.64
C SER A 258 3.17 7.80 32.39
N VAL A 259 1.94 7.41 32.08
CA VAL A 259 1.27 6.23 32.62
C VAL A 259 1.25 5.13 31.59
N TYR A 260 2.08 4.09 31.76
CA TYR A 260 2.15 2.92 30.89
C TYR A 260 1.34 1.75 31.41
N ASN A 261 1.52 1.41 32.66
CA ASN A 261 0.75 0.40 33.37
C ASN A 261 0.40 0.89 34.79
N THR A 262 -0.52 0.19 35.43
CA THR A 262 -0.99 0.54 36.76
C THR A 262 -1.06 -0.70 37.65
N SER A 263 -1.11 -0.51 38.99
CA SER A 263 -1.41 -1.60 39.90
C SER A 263 -2.87 -2.10 39.82
N PHE A 264 -3.75 -1.37 39.11
CA PHE A 264 -5.19 -1.65 39.01
C PHE A 264 -5.58 -2.53 37.86
N SER A 265 -4.67 -2.81 36.89
CA SER A 265 -4.91 -3.66 35.74
C SER A 265 -3.70 -4.55 35.48
N ASN A 266 -3.91 -5.74 34.92
CA ASN A 266 -2.84 -6.62 34.46
C ASN A 266 -2.34 -6.23 33.04
N TYR A 267 -3.02 -5.32 32.35
CA TYR A 267 -2.72 -4.91 31.00
C TYR A 267 -2.15 -3.49 30.98
N GLN A 268 -1.32 -3.24 29.98
CA GLN A 268 -0.84 -1.88 29.69
C GLN A 268 -2.01 -1.02 29.23
N ILE A 269 -1.99 0.25 29.59
CA ILE A 269 -3.03 1.21 29.17
C ILE A 269 -2.92 1.44 27.67
N MET A 270 -3.97 1.13 26.92
CA MET A 270 -4.00 1.25 25.46
C MET A 270 -2.78 0.60 24.79
N ASP A 271 -2.33 -0.55 25.29
CA ASP A 271 -1.10 -1.24 24.88
C ASP A 271 0.17 -0.36 24.91
N GLY A 272 0.16 0.66 25.74
CA GLY A 272 1.26 1.62 25.90
C GLY A 272 1.31 2.73 24.85
N LEU A 273 0.33 2.79 23.95
CA LEU A 273 0.33 3.76 22.84
C LEU A 273 0.41 5.22 23.31
N PRO A 274 -0.34 5.69 24.35
CA PRO A 274 -0.24 7.07 24.81
C PRO A 274 1.18 7.43 25.26
N THR A 275 1.84 6.55 26.02
CA THR A 275 3.20 6.77 26.52
C THR A 275 4.21 6.86 25.38
N ILE A 276 4.04 6.03 24.36
CA ILE A 276 4.88 6.01 23.15
C ILE A 276 4.68 7.28 22.34
N LEU A 277 3.42 7.66 22.08
CA LEU A 277 3.12 8.85 21.27
C LEU A 277 3.45 10.16 21.96
N ASN A 278 3.51 10.17 23.30
CA ASN A 278 3.94 11.35 24.06
C ASN A 278 5.46 11.54 24.08
N LYS A 279 6.23 10.51 23.72
CA LYS A 279 7.69 10.57 23.66
C LYS A 279 8.16 10.93 22.26
N ASP A 280 8.93 11.99 22.14
CA ASP A 280 9.61 12.34 20.90
C ASP A 280 10.69 11.32 20.52
N GLY A 281 10.97 11.19 19.24
CA GLY A 281 12.06 10.38 18.72
C GLY A 281 11.65 9.01 18.18
N HIS A 282 10.46 8.52 18.46
CA HIS A 282 9.94 7.32 17.78
C HIS A 282 9.56 7.66 16.35
N THR A 283 10.16 6.97 15.37
CA THR A 283 9.86 7.20 13.95
C THR A 283 9.83 5.90 13.16
N ASN A 284 8.93 5.84 12.20
CA ASN A 284 8.94 4.89 11.10
C ASN A 284 8.87 5.68 9.81
N ASP A 285 9.87 5.52 8.96
CA ASP A 285 9.92 6.13 7.64
C ASP A 285 9.94 5.04 6.58
N ASP A 286 8.96 5.05 5.68
CA ASP A 286 8.93 4.22 4.48
C ASP A 286 9.08 5.12 3.26
N HIS A 287 10.14 4.92 2.50
CA HIS A 287 10.45 5.70 1.33
C HIS A 287 10.68 4.78 0.13
N THR A 288 9.82 4.89 -0.88
CA THR A 288 9.91 4.13 -2.12
C THR A 288 10.12 5.06 -3.30
N ASP A 289 11.15 4.77 -4.10
CA ASP A 289 11.41 5.35 -5.40
C ASP A 289 11.24 4.27 -6.48
N ASN A 290 10.42 4.52 -7.47
CA ASN A 290 10.22 3.62 -8.60
C ASN A 290 10.37 4.38 -9.91
N MET A 291 11.20 3.89 -10.80
CA MET A 291 11.36 4.39 -12.16
C MET A 291 11.12 3.25 -13.14
N SER A 292 10.30 3.48 -14.14
CA SER A 292 10.05 2.54 -15.23
C SER A 292 10.16 3.26 -16.56
N THR A 293 10.86 2.66 -17.51
CA THR A 293 10.97 3.18 -18.89
C THR A 293 10.77 2.05 -19.88
N THR A 294 9.88 2.25 -20.85
CA THR A 294 9.61 1.32 -21.95
C THR A 294 9.85 2.03 -23.26
N THR A 295 10.70 1.46 -24.10
CA THR A 295 10.89 1.90 -25.49
C THR A 295 10.29 0.86 -26.42
N GLU A 296 9.45 1.29 -27.34
CA GLU A 296 8.79 0.43 -28.34
C GLU A 296 9.10 0.89 -29.74
N LEU A 297 9.39 -0.08 -30.61
CA LEU A 297 9.51 0.06 -32.06
C LEU A 297 8.31 -0.62 -32.70
N THR A 298 7.58 0.09 -33.55
CA THR A 298 6.52 -0.46 -34.41
C THR A 298 6.95 -0.35 -35.88
N TRP A 299 7.03 -1.47 -36.55
CA TRP A 299 7.44 -1.59 -37.98
C TRP A 299 6.32 -2.20 -38.81
N THR A 300 5.88 -1.48 -39.84
CA THR A 300 4.82 -1.90 -40.79
C THR A 300 5.36 -2.02 -42.18
N PRO A 301 6.15 -3.10 -42.49
CA PRO A 301 6.90 -3.22 -43.78
C PRO A 301 6.00 -3.34 -44.98
N VAL A 302 4.86 -4.01 -44.85
CA VAL A 302 3.87 -4.23 -45.90
C VAL A 302 2.46 -4.12 -45.33
N LYS A 303 1.49 -3.84 -46.18
CA LYS A 303 0.08 -3.72 -45.76
C LYS A 303 -0.40 -5.01 -45.09
N GLY A 304 -0.92 -4.87 -43.89
CA GLY A 304 -1.46 -5.97 -43.07
C GLY A 304 -0.42 -6.64 -42.16
N LEU A 305 0.88 -6.34 -42.26
CA LEU A 305 1.90 -6.85 -41.34
C LEU A 305 2.41 -5.73 -40.43
N GLU A 306 2.27 -5.92 -39.13
CA GLU A 306 2.84 -5.08 -38.10
C GLU A 306 3.77 -5.92 -37.21
N ILE A 307 4.98 -5.43 -36.94
CA ILE A 307 5.96 -6.04 -36.07
C ILE A 307 6.27 -5.03 -34.97
N LYS A 308 6.09 -5.46 -33.69
CA LYS A 308 6.41 -4.65 -32.51
C LYS A 308 7.49 -5.29 -31.67
N GLY A 309 8.43 -4.48 -31.26
CA GLY A 309 9.44 -4.85 -30.30
C GLY A 309 9.52 -3.81 -29.20
N ASN A 310 9.42 -4.22 -27.94
CA ASN A 310 9.62 -3.32 -26.83
C ASN A 310 10.61 -3.86 -25.79
N PHE A 311 11.24 -2.93 -25.11
CA PHE A 311 12.12 -3.19 -23.99
C PHE A 311 11.75 -2.29 -22.82
N THR A 312 11.54 -2.91 -21.67
CA THR A 312 11.22 -2.23 -20.40
C THR A 312 12.36 -2.45 -19.41
N TYR A 313 12.78 -1.36 -18.78
CA TYR A 313 13.64 -1.36 -17.61
C TYR A 313 12.87 -0.73 -16.45
N MET A 314 12.87 -1.40 -15.30
CA MET A 314 12.30 -0.86 -14.06
C MET A 314 13.31 -1.01 -12.92
N PHE A 315 13.44 0.06 -12.16
CA PHE A 315 14.23 0.11 -10.95
C PHE A 315 13.35 0.61 -9.80
N ASN A 316 13.33 -0.14 -8.70
CA ASN A 316 12.58 0.23 -7.50
C ASN A 316 13.50 0.10 -6.29
N THR A 317 13.58 1.15 -5.48
CA THR A 317 14.27 1.15 -4.20
C THR A 317 13.26 1.47 -3.10
N THR A 318 13.22 0.63 -2.07
CA THR A 318 12.47 0.90 -0.84
C THR A 318 13.45 0.99 0.32
N ARG A 319 13.40 2.06 1.08
CA ARG A 319 14.15 2.27 2.31
C ARG A 319 13.15 2.36 3.45
N TYR A 320 13.43 1.64 4.50
CA TYR A 320 12.63 1.63 5.71
C TYR A 320 13.53 1.90 6.90
N THR A 321 13.17 2.90 7.71
CA THR A 321 13.85 3.25 8.96
C THR A 321 12.86 3.16 10.10
N ASN A 322 13.17 2.40 11.15
CA ASN A 322 12.41 2.37 12.39
C ASN A 322 13.33 2.75 13.55
N ARG A 323 13.06 3.88 14.20
CA ARG A 323 13.70 4.35 15.40
C ARG A 323 12.80 4.17 16.59
N GLN A 324 13.27 3.49 17.62
CA GLN A 324 12.66 3.41 18.94
C GLN A 324 13.63 4.01 19.96
N VAL A 325 13.16 4.89 20.82
CA VAL A 325 13.97 5.53 21.85
C VAL A 325 13.54 5.06 23.23
N ASN A 326 14.40 5.23 24.22
CA ASN A 326 14.08 4.95 25.62
C ASN A 326 12.85 5.75 26.02
N THR A 327 11.85 5.06 26.59
CA THR A 327 10.61 5.67 27.02
C THR A 327 10.42 5.40 28.50
N GLU A 328 10.28 6.48 29.25
CA GLU A 328 10.13 6.44 30.70
C GLU A 328 8.66 6.53 31.09
N TYR A 329 8.30 5.88 32.18
CA TYR A 329 6.98 5.92 32.80
C TYR A 329 7.08 5.75 34.33
N SER A 330 6.03 6.12 35.04
CA SER A 330 5.91 5.86 36.46
C SER A 330 4.65 5.05 36.76
N GLN A 331 4.82 4.00 37.54
CA GLN A 331 3.71 3.22 38.12
C GLN A 331 3.43 3.59 39.56
N TYR A 332 4.41 4.12 40.28
CA TYR A 332 4.33 4.50 41.66
C TYR A 332 4.98 5.85 41.90
N PRO A 333 4.48 6.68 42.81
CA PRO A 333 5.06 7.97 43.13
C PRO A 333 6.55 7.90 43.43
N GLY A 334 7.33 8.76 42.79
CA GLY A 334 8.77 8.87 42.99
C GLY A 334 9.62 7.77 42.32
N GLU A 335 9.03 6.88 41.55
CA GLU A 335 9.75 5.84 40.79
C GLU A 335 9.64 6.07 39.31
N ILE A 336 10.78 5.99 38.62
CA ILE A 336 10.86 6.05 37.17
C ILE A 336 11.29 4.67 36.63
N ASN A 337 10.51 4.14 35.73
CA ASN A 337 10.79 2.91 35.02
C ASN A 337 11.06 3.23 33.56
N THR A 338 11.95 2.48 32.91
CA THR A 338 12.22 2.58 31.48
C THR A 338 11.71 1.35 30.77
N LEU A 339 11.06 1.52 29.62
CA LEU A 339 10.63 0.42 28.78
C LEU A 339 11.86 -0.20 28.11
N THR A 340 12.30 -1.36 28.59
CA THR A 340 13.57 -2.00 28.19
C THR A 340 13.39 -3.30 27.40
N SER A 341 12.15 -3.77 27.20
CA SER A 341 11.94 -5.06 26.58
C SER A 341 10.79 -5.07 25.58
N GLY A 342 10.87 -5.99 24.62
CA GLY A 342 9.82 -6.24 23.64
C GLY A 342 9.70 -5.16 22.57
N LYS A 343 8.55 -4.52 22.49
CA LYS A 343 8.22 -3.55 21.43
C LYS A 343 8.93 -2.19 21.57
N MET A 344 9.61 -1.90 22.72
CA MET A 344 10.08 -0.56 23.12
C MET A 344 11.56 -0.49 23.49
N GLU A 345 12.36 -1.45 23.05
CA GLU A 345 13.82 -1.39 23.24
C GLU A 345 14.43 -0.26 22.41
N ASP A 346 15.39 0.50 22.97
CA ASP A 346 16.12 1.52 22.23
C ASP A 346 16.88 0.88 21.07
N LYS A 347 16.45 1.16 19.84
CA LYS A 347 17.02 0.60 18.62
C LYS A 347 16.80 1.46 17.40
N LEU A 348 17.69 1.30 16.45
CA LEU A 348 17.53 1.75 15.08
C LEU A 348 17.56 0.54 14.15
N TYR A 349 16.47 0.32 13.43
CA TYR A 349 16.38 -0.65 12.34
C TYR A 349 16.38 0.07 11.01
N GLU A 350 17.27 -0.31 10.12
CA GLU A 350 17.30 0.17 8.75
C GLU A 350 17.27 -0.99 7.76
N LYS A 351 16.45 -0.83 6.71
CA LYS A 351 16.36 -1.80 5.62
C LYS A 351 16.36 -1.07 4.28
N SER A 352 17.17 -1.57 3.37
CA SER A 352 17.18 -1.15 1.96
C SER A 352 16.88 -2.33 1.06
N MET A 353 15.85 -2.20 0.22
CA MET A 353 15.48 -3.19 -0.80
C MET A 353 15.61 -2.56 -2.18
N THR A 354 16.25 -3.28 -3.09
CA THR A 354 16.37 -2.88 -4.50
C THR A 354 15.78 -3.95 -5.39
N HIS A 355 14.90 -3.56 -6.28
CA HIS A 355 14.34 -4.42 -7.34
C HIS A 355 14.78 -3.88 -8.68
N THR A 356 15.33 -4.75 -9.52
CA THR A 356 15.62 -4.46 -10.92
C THR A 356 14.83 -5.41 -11.78
N TYR A 357 14.13 -4.90 -12.78
CA TYR A 357 13.31 -5.68 -13.70
C TYR A 357 13.63 -5.29 -15.14
N TYR A 358 13.78 -6.31 -15.96
CA TYR A 358 13.94 -6.18 -17.40
C TYR A 358 12.87 -7.02 -18.10
N GLN A 359 12.30 -6.48 -19.16
CA GLN A 359 11.37 -7.20 -20.03
C GLN A 359 11.66 -6.86 -21.48
N ALA A 360 11.59 -7.86 -22.33
CA ALA A 360 11.63 -7.69 -23.79
C ALA A 360 10.48 -8.46 -24.42
N ASN A 361 9.74 -7.82 -25.31
CA ASN A 361 8.71 -8.43 -26.15
C ASN A 361 9.04 -8.19 -27.61
N LEU A 362 8.82 -9.21 -28.44
CA LEU A 362 8.88 -9.12 -29.90
C LEU A 362 7.72 -9.92 -30.47
N TYR A 363 6.82 -9.27 -31.19
CA TYR A 363 5.70 -9.97 -31.83
C TYR A 363 5.31 -9.35 -33.15
N GLY A 364 4.84 -10.22 -34.05
CA GLY A 364 4.31 -9.84 -35.36
C GLY A 364 2.84 -10.18 -35.48
N THR A 365 2.07 -9.27 -36.01
CA THR A 365 0.64 -9.44 -36.31
C THR A 365 0.42 -9.28 -37.81
N PHE A 366 -0.21 -10.26 -38.42
CA PHE A 366 -0.64 -10.20 -39.83
C PHE A 366 -2.16 -10.26 -39.89
N GLU A 367 -2.77 -9.30 -40.59
CA GLU A 367 -4.21 -9.18 -40.74
C GLU A 367 -4.55 -8.95 -42.21
N ARG A 368 -5.47 -9.78 -42.74
CA ARG A 368 -5.92 -9.66 -44.11
C ARG A 368 -7.33 -10.18 -44.31
N THR A 369 -8.12 -9.45 -45.12
CA THR A 369 -9.41 -9.92 -45.63
C THR A 369 -9.26 -10.50 -47.01
N PHE A 370 -9.74 -11.74 -47.20
CA PHE A 370 -9.76 -12.47 -48.47
C PHE A 370 -11.20 -12.55 -48.98
N ALA A 371 -11.38 -12.47 -50.30
CA ALA A 371 -12.68 -12.60 -50.94
C ALA A 371 -13.83 -11.82 -50.30
N ARG A 372 -13.54 -10.67 -49.65
CA ARG A 372 -14.43 -9.75 -48.93
C ARG A 372 -15.02 -10.28 -47.62
N ASP A 373 -15.17 -11.59 -47.48
CA ASP A 373 -15.94 -12.22 -46.39
C ASP A 373 -15.08 -12.99 -45.37
N HIS A 374 -13.82 -13.24 -45.70
CA HIS A 374 -12.92 -14.05 -44.88
C HIS A 374 -11.87 -13.17 -44.22
N ASN A 375 -12.04 -12.89 -42.94
CA ASN A 375 -11.09 -12.11 -42.17
C ASN A 375 -10.15 -13.06 -41.41
N PHE A 376 -8.86 -12.87 -41.59
CA PHE A 376 -7.81 -13.68 -41.01
C PHE A 376 -6.86 -12.75 -40.24
N LYS A 377 -6.57 -13.09 -39.00
CA LYS A 377 -5.57 -12.41 -38.16
C LYS A 377 -4.70 -13.45 -37.47
N ALA A 378 -3.40 -13.35 -37.65
CA ALA A 378 -2.41 -14.21 -37.02
C ALA A 378 -1.44 -13.36 -36.22
N MET A 379 -1.08 -13.82 -35.02
CA MET A 379 -0.05 -13.24 -34.19
C MET A 379 0.93 -14.33 -33.76
N VAL A 380 2.21 -14.03 -33.80
CA VAL A 380 3.26 -14.82 -33.14
C VAL A 380 4.21 -13.90 -32.40
N GLY A 381 4.71 -14.37 -31.27
CA GLY A 381 5.58 -13.53 -30.47
C GLY A 381 6.43 -14.29 -29.48
N PHE A 382 7.36 -13.55 -28.95
CA PHE A 382 8.31 -13.94 -27.91
C PHE A 382 8.29 -12.90 -26.78
N ASN A 383 8.35 -13.38 -25.55
CA ASN A 383 8.47 -12.57 -24.33
C ASN A 383 9.64 -13.10 -23.51
N TRP A 384 10.39 -12.21 -22.94
CA TRP A 384 11.42 -12.51 -21.94
C TRP A 384 11.37 -11.47 -20.84
N GLU A 385 11.52 -11.93 -19.58
CA GLU A 385 11.65 -11.05 -18.43
C GLU A 385 12.57 -11.65 -17.37
N THR A 386 13.21 -10.78 -16.61
CA THR A 386 13.97 -11.16 -15.41
C THR A 386 13.75 -10.11 -14.31
N LYS A 387 13.70 -10.59 -13.08
CA LYS A 387 13.58 -9.76 -11.88
C LYS A 387 14.62 -10.18 -10.88
N PHE A 388 15.40 -9.21 -10.44
CA PHE A 388 16.37 -9.35 -9.38
C PHE A 388 15.95 -8.50 -8.18
N LEU A 389 15.96 -9.11 -6.99
CA LEU A 389 15.70 -8.46 -5.72
C LEU A 389 16.92 -8.66 -4.81
N LYS A 390 17.34 -7.59 -4.18
CA LYS A 390 18.36 -7.62 -3.11
C LYS A 390 17.87 -6.77 -1.96
N ASP A 391 17.96 -7.31 -0.74
CA ASP A 391 17.74 -6.54 0.47
C ASP A 391 18.93 -6.66 1.43
N VAL A 392 19.10 -5.61 2.22
CA VAL A 392 20.06 -5.52 3.32
C VAL A 392 19.33 -4.85 4.47
N ALA A 393 19.48 -5.39 5.67
CA ALA A 393 18.93 -4.82 6.89
C ALA A 393 19.96 -4.84 8.01
N ALA A 394 19.91 -3.84 8.88
CA ALA A 394 20.69 -3.78 10.09
C ALA A 394 19.85 -3.24 11.25
N THR A 395 20.08 -3.76 12.45
CA THR A 395 19.53 -3.23 13.70
C THR A 395 20.66 -2.91 14.64
N GLY A 396 20.71 -1.70 15.14
CA GLY A 396 21.62 -1.29 16.20
C GLY A 396 20.85 -0.94 17.46
N TYR A 397 21.39 -1.26 18.63
CA TYR A 397 20.73 -1.06 19.92
C TYR A 397 21.51 -0.08 20.80
N ASN A 398 20.83 0.54 21.77
CA ASN A 398 21.40 1.48 22.73
C ASN A 398 22.11 2.65 22.05
N LEU A 399 21.44 3.40 21.21
CA LEU A 399 22.04 4.51 20.51
C LEU A 399 22.47 5.62 21.48
N LEU A 400 23.63 6.23 21.21
CA LEU A 400 24.19 7.35 21.98
C LEU A 400 23.38 8.65 21.82
N SER A 401 22.43 8.69 20.88
CA SER A 401 21.58 9.85 20.61
C SER A 401 20.15 9.42 20.38
N GLU A 402 19.19 10.12 20.97
CA GLU A 402 17.76 9.94 20.71
C GLU A 402 17.29 10.67 19.45
N THR A 403 18.05 11.65 18.97
CA THR A 403 17.67 12.53 17.85
C THR A 403 18.40 12.26 16.54
N LEU A 404 19.48 11.48 16.57
CA LEU A 404 20.28 11.14 15.41
C LEU A 404 20.10 9.65 15.06
N ASN A 405 19.59 9.39 13.89
CA ASN A 405 19.35 8.02 13.39
C ASN A 405 20.56 7.57 12.55
N ASP A 406 21.64 7.14 13.22
CA ASP A 406 22.85 6.66 12.57
C ASP A 406 23.37 5.40 13.29
N LEU A 407 23.58 4.32 12.53
CA LEU A 407 24.09 3.05 13.05
C LEU A 407 25.52 3.14 13.62
N ASN A 408 26.29 4.17 13.26
CA ASN A 408 27.59 4.42 13.89
C ASN A 408 27.47 4.84 15.37
N LEU A 409 26.29 5.32 15.76
CA LEU A 409 26.00 5.76 17.13
C LEU A 409 25.53 4.62 18.05
N VAL A 410 25.64 3.37 17.65
CA VAL A 410 25.36 2.23 18.52
C VAL A 410 26.31 2.24 19.71
N GLY A 411 25.75 2.34 20.89
CA GLY A 411 26.46 2.32 22.16
C GLY A 411 26.82 0.90 22.62
N GLN A 412 27.55 0.82 23.73
CA GLN A 412 27.85 -0.45 24.39
C GLN A 412 26.68 -0.86 25.31
N GLY A 413 26.38 -2.15 25.37
CA GLY A 413 25.48 -2.73 26.35
C GLY A 413 26.15 -2.83 27.72
N ALA A 414 25.43 -3.35 28.70
CA ALA A 414 25.91 -3.57 30.06
C ALA A 414 27.13 -4.54 30.13
N ASP A 415 27.30 -5.38 29.12
CA ASP A 415 28.41 -6.32 28.91
C ASP A 415 29.65 -5.66 28.26
N GLY A 416 29.58 -4.38 27.89
CA GLY A 416 30.63 -3.62 27.20
C GLY A 416 30.68 -3.85 25.70
N GLU A 417 29.79 -4.68 25.14
CA GLU A 417 29.77 -4.99 23.70
C GLU A 417 28.69 -4.17 22.97
N LYS A 418 28.94 -3.90 21.69
CA LYS A 418 27.95 -3.27 20.80
C LYS A 418 27.00 -4.34 20.28
N ARG A 419 25.70 -4.19 20.55
CA ARG A 419 24.71 -5.09 20.03
C ARG A 419 24.21 -4.60 18.66
N MET A 420 24.56 -5.37 17.63
CA MET A 420 24.11 -5.13 16.26
C MET A 420 23.66 -6.43 15.61
N GLU A 421 22.60 -6.37 14.84
CA GLU A 421 22.09 -7.48 14.04
C GLU A 421 22.09 -7.08 12.58
N VAL A 422 22.51 -8.00 11.71
CA VAL A 422 22.53 -7.76 10.27
C VAL A 422 21.83 -8.90 9.55
N GLY A 423 21.13 -8.57 8.46
CA GLY A 423 20.44 -9.53 7.65
C GLY A 423 20.34 -9.09 6.20
N GLY A 424 19.90 -9.96 5.35
CA GLY A 424 19.65 -9.65 3.94
C GLY A 424 19.45 -10.89 3.11
N GLY A 425 19.02 -10.66 1.88
CA GLY A 425 18.74 -11.75 0.95
C GLY A 425 18.79 -11.31 -0.49
N GLN A 426 18.78 -12.31 -1.36
CA GLN A 426 18.70 -12.12 -2.80
C GLN A 426 17.69 -13.11 -3.38
N ASN A 427 16.92 -12.64 -4.36
CA ASN A 427 16.01 -13.48 -5.11
C ASN A 427 16.06 -13.05 -6.58
N GLU A 428 16.19 -14.03 -7.46
CA GLU A 428 16.19 -13.80 -8.90
C GLU A 428 15.33 -14.84 -9.60
N TYR A 429 14.57 -14.40 -10.57
CA TYR A 429 13.92 -15.30 -11.50
C TYR A 429 13.91 -14.74 -12.92
N ALA A 430 13.81 -15.64 -13.88
CA ALA A 430 13.60 -15.32 -15.28
C ALA A 430 12.44 -16.15 -15.84
N LEU A 431 11.70 -15.52 -16.75
CA LEU A 431 10.63 -16.13 -17.52
C LEU A 431 10.89 -15.85 -19.00
N MET A 432 10.59 -16.82 -19.85
CA MET A 432 10.50 -16.59 -21.29
C MET A 432 9.36 -17.41 -21.86
N GLY A 433 8.78 -16.94 -22.96
CA GLY A 433 7.69 -17.64 -23.58
C GLY A 433 7.53 -17.30 -25.06
N PHE A 434 7.10 -18.30 -25.81
CA PHE A 434 6.65 -18.16 -27.20
C PHE A 434 5.13 -18.24 -27.20
N PHE A 435 4.47 -17.37 -27.94
CA PHE A 435 3.02 -17.38 -28.04
C PHE A 435 2.53 -17.17 -29.45
N GLY A 436 1.35 -17.67 -29.74
CA GLY A 436 0.68 -17.47 -31.00
C GLY A 436 -0.82 -17.44 -30.85
N ARG A 437 -1.49 -16.71 -31.74
CA ARG A 437 -2.94 -16.62 -31.84
C ARG A 437 -3.36 -16.56 -33.29
N LEU A 438 -4.39 -17.31 -33.63
CA LEU A 438 -5.07 -17.28 -34.89
C LEU A 438 -6.53 -16.91 -34.67
N ASN A 439 -6.99 -15.89 -35.37
CA ASN A 439 -8.40 -15.50 -35.41
C ASN A 439 -8.86 -15.64 -36.85
N TYR A 440 -10.01 -16.25 -37.03
CA TYR A 440 -10.70 -16.35 -38.32
C TYR A 440 -12.16 -15.97 -38.12
N ASP A 441 -12.66 -15.17 -39.02
CA ASP A 441 -14.02 -14.67 -39.03
C ASP A 441 -14.58 -14.81 -40.45
N TYR A 442 -15.74 -15.41 -40.60
CA TYR A 442 -16.48 -15.49 -41.83
C TYR A 442 -17.72 -14.59 -41.77
N LYS A 443 -17.72 -13.56 -42.63
CA LYS A 443 -18.80 -12.56 -42.77
C LYS A 443 -19.16 -11.83 -41.48
N GLY A 444 -18.27 -11.77 -40.48
CA GLY A 444 -18.57 -11.26 -39.17
C GLY A 444 -19.55 -12.12 -38.35
N LYS A 445 -19.95 -13.30 -38.86
CA LYS A 445 -20.96 -14.18 -38.27
C LYS A 445 -20.36 -15.32 -37.47
N TYR A 446 -19.41 -16.03 -38.04
CA TYR A 446 -18.79 -17.19 -37.42
C TYR A 446 -17.33 -16.87 -37.08
N LEU A 447 -17.03 -16.94 -35.81
CA LEU A 447 -15.74 -16.56 -35.27
C LEU A 447 -15.04 -17.79 -34.69
N VAL A 448 -13.77 -17.95 -34.98
CA VAL A 448 -12.92 -19.00 -34.45
C VAL A 448 -11.64 -18.37 -33.93
N GLU A 449 -11.25 -18.69 -32.73
CA GLU A 449 -9.95 -18.31 -32.18
C GLU A 449 -9.23 -19.56 -31.66
N ALA A 450 -7.96 -19.67 -31.98
CA ALA A 450 -7.05 -20.63 -31.38
C ALA A 450 -5.81 -19.89 -30.91
N SER A 451 -5.40 -20.11 -29.71
CA SER A 451 -4.18 -19.53 -29.14
C SER A 451 -3.40 -20.55 -28.33
N GLY A 452 -2.11 -20.32 -28.20
CA GLY A 452 -1.24 -21.15 -27.38
C GLY A 452 -0.02 -20.37 -26.93
N ARG A 453 0.48 -20.77 -25.78
CA ARG A 453 1.71 -20.23 -25.20
C ARG A 453 2.57 -21.35 -24.65
N TYR A 454 3.87 -21.24 -24.86
CA TYR A 454 4.88 -22.19 -24.37
C TYR A 454 5.89 -21.42 -23.53
N ASP A 455 5.86 -21.60 -22.21
CA ASP A 455 6.62 -20.82 -21.22
C ASP A 455 7.68 -21.65 -20.54
N ASP A 456 8.87 -21.06 -20.35
CA ASP A 456 9.93 -21.51 -19.43
C ASP A 456 10.03 -20.59 -18.22
N THR A 457 10.22 -21.18 -17.05
CA THR A 457 10.47 -20.41 -15.82
C THR A 457 11.63 -20.99 -15.04
N SER A 458 12.55 -20.13 -14.60
CA SER A 458 13.70 -20.51 -13.78
C SER A 458 13.33 -21.03 -12.39
N ARG A 459 12.06 -20.85 -11.95
CA ARG A 459 11.58 -21.27 -10.62
C ARG A 459 11.43 -22.78 -10.46
N PHE A 460 11.37 -23.53 -11.59
CA PHE A 460 11.30 -24.97 -11.59
C PHE A 460 12.66 -25.63 -11.89
N LYS A 461 12.82 -26.89 -11.52
CA LYS A 461 14.02 -27.68 -11.80
C LYS A 461 14.25 -27.82 -13.30
N ARG A 462 15.52 -27.93 -13.69
CA ARG A 462 15.87 -28.28 -15.09
C ARG A 462 15.13 -29.52 -15.55
N GLY A 463 14.57 -29.48 -16.76
CA GLY A 463 13.74 -30.56 -17.33
C GLY A 463 12.24 -30.47 -16.98
N GLN A 464 11.82 -29.59 -16.06
CA GLN A 464 10.42 -29.37 -15.68
C GLN A 464 9.99 -27.89 -15.80
N ARG A 465 10.74 -27.09 -16.53
CA ARG A 465 10.55 -25.64 -16.62
C ARG A 465 9.49 -25.23 -17.63
N TRP A 466 9.33 -26.03 -18.67
CA TRP A 466 8.46 -25.70 -19.79
C TRP A 466 7.03 -26.16 -19.57
N GLY A 467 6.08 -25.28 -19.86
CA GLY A 467 4.64 -25.56 -19.81
C GLY A 467 3.94 -25.03 -21.07
N PHE A 468 2.99 -25.83 -21.60
CA PHE A 468 2.16 -25.43 -22.74
C PHE A 468 0.75 -25.10 -22.31
N PHE A 469 0.23 -23.95 -22.75
CA PHE A 469 -1.08 -23.39 -22.37
C PHE A 469 -1.90 -23.13 -23.64
N PRO A 470 -2.65 -24.13 -24.15
CA PRO A 470 -3.52 -23.95 -25.31
C PRO A 470 -4.87 -23.37 -24.90
N SER A 471 -5.50 -22.62 -25.81
CA SER A 471 -6.88 -22.17 -25.69
C SER A 471 -7.57 -22.13 -27.05
N PHE A 472 -8.88 -22.39 -27.03
CA PHE A 472 -9.73 -22.41 -28.22
C PHE A 472 -11.08 -21.78 -27.89
N SER A 473 -11.60 -20.97 -28.82
CA SER A 473 -12.89 -20.29 -28.66
C SER A 473 -13.66 -20.29 -29.98
N LEU A 474 -14.96 -20.44 -29.88
CA LEU A 474 -15.91 -20.36 -30.99
C LEU A 474 -16.96 -19.30 -30.68
N GLY A 475 -17.31 -18.50 -31.65
CA GLY A 475 -18.36 -17.49 -31.55
C GLY A 475 -19.31 -17.56 -32.78
N TRP A 476 -20.58 -17.36 -32.51
CA TRP A 476 -21.61 -17.20 -33.52
C TRP A 476 -22.43 -15.96 -33.25
N ARG A 477 -22.38 -15.00 -34.17
CA ARG A 477 -23.18 -13.77 -34.08
C ARG A 477 -24.55 -14.01 -34.72
N VAL A 478 -25.48 -14.52 -33.94
CA VAL A 478 -26.82 -14.90 -34.38
C VAL A 478 -27.58 -13.73 -34.99
N SER A 479 -27.34 -12.51 -34.47
CA SER A 479 -27.96 -11.26 -34.95
C SER A 479 -27.65 -10.92 -36.42
N GLU A 480 -26.59 -11.52 -36.97
CA GLU A 480 -26.19 -11.32 -38.38
C GLU A 480 -26.80 -12.35 -39.34
N GLU A 481 -27.62 -13.28 -38.85
CA GLU A 481 -28.32 -14.24 -39.67
C GLU A 481 -29.60 -13.70 -40.30
N ALA A 482 -29.95 -14.12 -41.49
CA ALA A 482 -31.14 -13.64 -42.22
C ALA A 482 -32.45 -13.90 -41.46
N PHE A 483 -32.53 -14.99 -40.70
CA PHE A 483 -33.70 -15.28 -39.87
C PHE A 483 -33.90 -14.32 -38.68
N PHE A 484 -32.84 -13.57 -38.34
CA PHE A 484 -32.93 -12.60 -37.24
C PHE A 484 -33.36 -11.21 -37.71
N ASP A 485 -33.41 -10.95 -39.02
CA ASP A 485 -33.70 -9.61 -39.59
C ASP A 485 -35.05 -9.05 -39.12
N GLY A 486 -36.05 -9.92 -38.94
CA GLY A 486 -37.40 -9.51 -38.49
C GLY A 486 -37.51 -9.06 -37.06
N ILE A 487 -36.50 -9.36 -36.22
CA ILE A 487 -36.48 -9.03 -34.76
C ILE A 487 -35.27 -8.25 -34.34
N ARG A 488 -34.38 -7.89 -35.29
CA ARG A 488 -33.10 -7.21 -35.02
C ARG A 488 -33.28 -5.90 -34.22
N ASP A 489 -34.32 -5.13 -34.57
CA ASP A 489 -34.59 -3.85 -33.91
C ASP A 489 -35.09 -3.99 -32.45
N GLN A 490 -35.48 -5.21 -32.04
CA GLN A 490 -35.97 -5.50 -30.70
C GLN A 490 -34.86 -5.95 -29.74
N PHE A 491 -33.68 -6.33 -30.27
CA PHE A 491 -32.52 -6.78 -29.52
C PHE A 491 -31.31 -5.90 -29.83
N ASN A 492 -31.03 -4.95 -28.94
CA ASN A 492 -29.77 -4.19 -28.99
C ASN A 492 -28.61 -5.07 -28.47
N ASN A 493 -27.47 -5.01 -29.16
CA ASN A 493 -26.23 -5.66 -28.71
C ASN A 493 -25.74 -5.11 -27.39
#